data_05746d9bc992f3cd8e3e5e4182a0232f
#
_entry.id   05746d9bc992f3cd8e3e5e4182a0232f
#
_cell.length_a   1.000
_cell.length_b   1.000
_cell.length_c   1.000
_cell.angle_alpha   90.00
_cell.angle_beta   90.00
_cell.angle_gamma   90.00
#
_symmetry.space_group_name_H-M   'P 1'
#
loop_
_entity.id
_entity.type
_entity.pdbx_description
1 polymer ?
#
loop_
_entity_poly.entity_id
_entity_poly.type
_entity_poly.pdbx_seq_one_letter_code
_entity_poly.pdbx_strand_id
1 'polypeptide(L)'
;MSRKRTRALRAATALAAVMLLGAPALADTLRVYPVPPALLYSAHNDDFTVRVRTPGGEWRDLYEYRVQVDTDTKQNASMVYFDFDGTVELEVLKNNGRFDQVSVAPLSSKIQLQRRGSVVRMTLTRPERFSLQFDDDRLRNLHIIAGAPPAPRPTGDDVVYFGPGVHVPPQGLDYFPVKSGQRVYLEGGAVLRGAFDLTGLTDVKISGRGLLWDPGRAIDLETASDIEVADLILVNSDRKDAARVMNIRNSKNVSVHDVTGFTSGKWSDGINISTSQHVKVRDGYLRVSDDAVVVYAVADCPICRQKAARTGIPDPNPPGDTVDIDVRNMRLWVDVAHALYVGHFGDNADPRTIRDVTFDNIDVANLDEDDPDWEGVMAIYSGDSTLIRDVTFSDIRVDRIEEGKLINIVAGNNPRYNTAPGRGIDGVTLRNITFTGEGLPGPSIIRGLSAGTAVRNLTIETLRIGGKAVKAAADGDIAVSGNVEGLKVR
;
A
#
# COMPACT_ATOMS: atom_id res chain seq x y z
N MET A 1 -27.10 -90.09 -28.71
CA MET A 1 -27.59 -88.84 -29.32
C MET A 1 -28.00 -87.84 -28.22
N SER A 2 -27.09 -86.93 -27.84
CA SER A 2 -27.30 -85.98 -26.71
C SER A 2 -27.41 -84.57 -27.24
N ARG A 3 -28.53 -83.87 -26.98
CA ARG A 3 -28.71 -82.48 -27.30
C ARG A 3 -28.25 -81.64 -26.11
N LYS A 4 -27.17 -80.87 -26.26
CA LYS A 4 -26.74 -79.85 -25.31
C LYS A 4 -27.60 -78.60 -25.47
N ARG A 5 -28.26 -78.16 -24.43
CA ARG A 5 -28.93 -76.87 -24.34
C ARG A 5 -27.96 -75.83 -23.81
N THR A 6 -27.70 -74.81 -24.61
CA THR A 6 -26.93 -73.62 -24.23
C THR A 6 -27.86 -72.61 -23.54
N ARG A 7 -27.55 -72.25 -22.31
CA ARG A 7 -28.22 -71.15 -21.59
C ARG A 7 -27.47 -69.88 -21.87
N ALA A 8 -28.12 -68.87 -22.43
CA ALA A 8 -27.61 -67.53 -22.56
C ALA A 8 -27.86 -66.72 -21.27
N LEU A 9 -26.78 -66.20 -20.70
CA LEU A 9 -26.80 -65.31 -19.56
C LEU A 9 -27.01 -63.86 -20.11
N ARG A 10 -28.10 -63.22 -19.77
CA ARG A 10 -28.29 -61.79 -20.02
C ARG A 10 -27.70 -61.02 -18.81
N ALA A 11 -26.63 -60.30 -19.06
CA ALA A 11 -26.09 -59.31 -18.14
C ALA A 11 -26.90 -58.00 -18.23
N ALA A 12 -27.58 -57.64 -17.16
CA ALA A 12 -28.22 -56.33 -17.04
C ALA A 12 -27.18 -55.32 -16.52
N THR A 13 -26.77 -54.39 -17.34
CA THR A 13 -25.91 -53.26 -16.95
C THR A 13 -26.81 -52.17 -16.32
N ALA A 14 -26.73 -52.00 -15.01
CA ALA A 14 -27.35 -50.88 -14.30
C ALA A 14 -26.49 -49.63 -14.47
N LEU A 15 -26.97 -48.66 -15.20
CA LEU A 15 -26.35 -47.31 -15.33
C LEU A 15 -26.69 -46.53 -14.05
N ALA A 16 -25.73 -46.39 -13.13
CA ALA A 16 -25.86 -45.51 -11.98
C ALA A 16 -25.63 -44.05 -12.44
N ALA A 17 -26.70 -43.26 -12.57
CA ALA A 17 -26.60 -41.82 -12.75
C ALA A 17 -26.16 -41.18 -11.43
N VAL A 18 -24.91 -40.78 -11.36
CA VAL A 18 -24.39 -39.94 -10.28
C VAL A 18 -24.91 -38.51 -10.54
N MET A 19 -25.97 -38.11 -9.82
CA MET A 19 -26.34 -36.71 -9.73
C MET A 19 -25.24 -36.01 -8.92
N LEU A 20 -24.38 -35.26 -9.58
CA LEU A 20 -23.58 -34.22 -8.96
C LEU A 20 -24.53 -33.12 -8.44
N LEU A 21 -24.89 -33.22 -7.18
CA LEU A 21 -25.47 -32.10 -6.46
C LEU A 21 -24.40 -31.01 -6.42
N GLY A 22 -24.47 -30.05 -7.35
CA GLY A 22 -23.67 -28.82 -7.28
C GLY A 22 -23.94 -28.17 -5.92
N ALA A 23 -22.87 -27.87 -5.17
CA ALA A 23 -23.01 -27.05 -3.98
C ALA A 23 -23.77 -25.75 -4.38
N PRO A 24 -24.74 -25.30 -3.58
CA PRO A 24 -25.41 -24.05 -3.87
C PRO A 24 -24.35 -22.96 -4.01
N ALA A 25 -24.34 -22.25 -5.13
CA ALA A 25 -23.52 -21.06 -5.28
C ALA A 25 -23.88 -20.11 -4.13
N LEU A 26 -22.90 -19.70 -3.35
CA LEU A 26 -23.10 -18.66 -2.34
C LEU A 26 -23.69 -17.44 -3.06
N ALA A 27 -24.78 -16.90 -2.50
CA ALA A 27 -25.42 -15.74 -3.10
C ALA A 27 -24.45 -14.56 -3.05
N ASP A 28 -24.36 -13.84 -4.18
CA ASP A 28 -23.56 -12.61 -4.23
C ASP A 28 -23.97 -11.65 -3.12
N THR A 29 -23.02 -11.15 -2.36
CA THR A 29 -23.26 -10.18 -1.29
C THR A 29 -22.72 -8.82 -1.67
N LEU A 30 -23.44 -7.75 -1.32
CA LEU A 30 -23.03 -6.38 -1.56
C LEU A 30 -23.34 -5.53 -0.32
N ARG A 31 -22.32 -4.86 0.21
CA ARG A 31 -22.43 -3.92 1.33
C ARG A 31 -22.05 -2.52 0.89
N VAL A 32 -23.00 -1.60 0.93
CA VAL A 32 -22.78 -0.16 0.73
C VAL A 32 -23.00 0.51 2.08
N TYR A 33 -22.08 1.37 2.44
CA TYR A 33 -22.02 1.97 3.77
C TYR A 33 -22.67 3.35 3.81
N PRO A 34 -23.39 3.69 4.89
CA PRO A 34 -24.00 5.00 5.03
C PRO A 34 -22.94 6.08 5.27
N VAL A 35 -23.22 7.28 4.78
CA VAL A 35 -22.42 8.47 5.07
C VAL A 35 -23.04 9.23 6.22
N PRO A 36 -22.29 9.60 7.26
CA PRO A 36 -22.79 10.44 8.32
C PRO A 36 -23.28 11.80 7.80
N PRO A 37 -24.44 12.32 8.27
CA PRO A 37 -25.00 13.59 7.79
C PRO A 37 -24.01 14.77 7.84
N ALA A 38 -23.12 14.79 8.83
CA ALA A 38 -22.11 15.84 8.98
C ALA A 38 -21.06 15.89 7.84
N LEU A 39 -20.93 14.81 7.07
CA LEU A 39 -19.99 14.73 5.94
C LEU A 39 -20.64 14.88 4.57
N LEU A 40 -21.97 14.85 4.48
CA LEU A 40 -22.69 14.85 3.21
C LEU A 40 -22.26 15.95 2.23
N TYR A 41 -21.88 17.12 2.73
CA TYR A 41 -21.44 18.24 1.91
C TYR A 41 -19.94 18.53 2.04
N SER A 42 -19.38 18.32 3.21
CA SER A 42 -17.98 18.71 3.49
C SER A 42 -16.95 17.75 2.92
N ALA A 43 -17.32 16.48 2.72
CA ALA A 43 -16.43 15.45 2.19
C ALA A 43 -16.80 15.02 0.76
N HIS A 44 -17.83 15.60 0.16
CA HIS A 44 -18.32 15.23 -1.16
C HIS A 44 -17.45 15.80 -2.28
N ASN A 45 -17.23 14.99 -3.32
CA ASN A 45 -16.84 15.44 -4.64
C ASN A 45 -17.98 15.11 -5.62
N ASP A 46 -18.10 15.84 -6.73
CA ASP A 46 -19.19 15.67 -7.70
C ASP A 46 -18.69 15.43 -9.14
N ASP A 47 -17.45 15.03 -9.29
CA ASP A 47 -16.85 14.72 -10.59
C ASP A 47 -17.48 13.49 -11.25
N PHE A 48 -17.99 12.56 -10.41
CA PHE A 48 -18.57 11.30 -10.87
C PHE A 48 -19.88 10.99 -10.15
N THR A 49 -20.73 10.19 -10.82
CA THR A 49 -21.82 9.46 -10.18
C THR A 49 -21.51 7.97 -10.30
N VAL A 50 -21.36 7.29 -9.20
CA VAL A 50 -20.98 5.88 -9.16
C VAL A 50 -22.07 5.04 -8.51
N ARG A 51 -22.44 3.94 -9.16
CA ARG A 51 -23.41 3.00 -8.60
C ARG A 51 -22.98 1.57 -8.81
N VAL A 52 -23.42 0.69 -7.91
CA VAL A 52 -23.05 -0.72 -7.87
C VAL A 52 -24.28 -1.58 -7.65
N ARG A 53 -24.27 -2.82 -8.16
CA ARG A 53 -25.29 -3.84 -7.88
C ARG A 53 -24.71 -5.24 -7.97
N THR A 54 -25.39 -6.22 -7.39
CA THR A 54 -25.22 -7.62 -7.78
C THR A 54 -25.91 -7.87 -9.13
N PRO A 55 -25.49 -8.89 -9.90
CA PRO A 55 -26.12 -9.18 -11.20
C PRO A 55 -27.64 -9.33 -11.09
N GLY A 56 -28.36 -8.53 -11.88
CA GLY A 56 -29.84 -8.51 -11.86
C GLY A 56 -30.47 -7.83 -10.64
N GLY A 57 -29.71 -7.37 -9.67
CA GLY A 57 -30.17 -6.62 -8.51
C GLY A 57 -30.42 -5.13 -8.81
N GLU A 58 -30.91 -4.42 -7.79
CA GLU A 58 -31.13 -2.97 -7.88
C GLU A 58 -29.81 -2.20 -7.78
N TRP A 59 -29.70 -1.10 -8.52
CA TRP A 59 -28.58 -0.19 -8.42
C TRP A 59 -28.59 0.56 -7.09
N ARG A 60 -27.43 0.63 -6.46
CA ARG A 60 -27.19 1.38 -5.22
C ARG A 60 -26.14 2.44 -5.48
N ASP A 61 -26.45 3.70 -5.18
CA ASP A 61 -25.52 4.80 -5.31
C ASP A 61 -24.42 4.71 -4.25
N LEU A 62 -23.19 4.99 -4.68
CA LEU A 62 -22.03 5.11 -3.80
C LEU A 62 -21.77 6.59 -3.54
N TYR A 63 -21.48 6.92 -2.29
CA TYR A 63 -21.05 8.27 -1.96
C TYR A 63 -19.63 8.51 -2.46
N GLU A 64 -19.44 9.60 -3.18
CA GLU A 64 -18.15 10.03 -3.73
C GLU A 64 -17.43 10.91 -2.70
N TYR A 65 -16.38 10.38 -2.11
CA TYR A 65 -15.52 11.10 -1.19
C TYR A 65 -14.48 11.92 -1.96
N ARG A 66 -14.30 13.16 -1.54
CA ARG A 66 -13.21 14.00 -2.00
C ARG A 66 -11.91 13.57 -1.32
N VAL A 67 -10.88 13.22 -2.06
CA VAL A 67 -9.54 12.97 -1.55
C VAL A 67 -8.58 13.98 -2.17
N GLN A 68 -7.90 14.76 -1.35
CA GLN A 68 -6.87 15.66 -1.83
C GLN A 68 -5.62 14.85 -2.18
N VAL A 69 -5.02 15.16 -3.30
CA VAL A 69 -3.85 14.48 -3.85
C VAL A 69 -2.83 15.50 -4.28
N ASP A 70 -1.59 15.06 -4.40
CA ASP A 70 -0.46 15.83 -4.88
C ASP A 70 -0.14 17.06 -4.01
N THR A 71 1.13 17.24 -3.67
CA THR A 71 1.59 18.39 -2.88
C THR A 71 1.92 19.58 -3.75
N ASP A 72 2.44 19.34 -4.93
CA ASP A 72 2.93 20.39 -5.83
C ASP A 72 1.79 20.99 -6.64
N THR A 73 0.91 20.14 -7.14
CA THR A 73 -0.28 20.54 -7.89
C THR A 73 -1.55 20.03 -7.19
N LYS A 74 -1.83 20.56 -6.00
CA LYS A 74 -2.95 20.13 -5.18
C LYS A 74 -4.28 20.11 -5.93
N GLN A 75 -4.89 18.93 -6.00
CA GLN A 75 -6.18 18.69 -6.62
C GLN A 75 -7.05 17.78 -5.76
N ASN A 76 -8.33 17.76 -6.09
CA ASN A 76 -9.26 16.83 -5.50
C ASN A 76 -9.51 15.69 -6.49
N ALA A 77 -9.11 14.50 -6.12
CA ALA A 77 -9.55 13.27 -6.74
C ALA A 77 -10.79 12.73 -6.00
N SER A 78 -11.36 11.67 -6.51
CA SER A 78 -12.56 11.04 -5.99
C SER A 78 -12.27 9.64 -5.47
N MET A 79 -12.97 9.23 -4.40
CA MET A 79 -12.92 7.88 -3.88
C MET A 79 -14.32 7.38 -3.59
N VAL A 80 -14.61 6.13 -3.98
CA VAL A 80 -15.78 5.38 -3.54
C VAL A 80 -15.34 4.07 -2.89
N TYR A 81 -16.11 3.58 -1.89
CA TYR A 81 -15.81 2.29 -1.29
C TYR A 81 -17.07 1.48 -0.98
N PHE A 82 -16.95 0.19 -1.09
CA PHE A 82 -17.98 -0.80 -0.78
C PHE A 82 -17.32 -2.18 -0.61
N ASP A 83 -18.05 -3.13 -0.06
CA ASP A 83 -17.56 -4.51 0.04
C ASP A 83 -18.51 -5.49 -0.64
N PHE A 84 -17.96 -6.56 -1.18
CA PHE A 84 -18.74 -7.60 -1.82
C PHE A 84 -18.04 -8.97 -1.77
N ASP A 85 -18.84 -10.00 -1.96
CA ASP A 85 -18.40 -11.37 -2.26
C ASP A 85 -19.21 -11.88 -3.44
N GLY A 86 -18.59 -12.65 -4.33
CA GLY A 86 -19.19 -13.07 -5.60
C GLY A 86 -18.95 -12.06 -6.72
N THR A 87 -20.01 -11.61 -7.39
CA THR A 87 -19.96 -10.73 -8.57
C THR A 87 -20.72 -9.43 -8.33
N VAL A 88 -20.15 -8.31 -8.82
CA VAL A 88 -20.85 -7.01 -8.86
C VAL A 88 -20.66 -6.33 -10.20
N GLU A 89 -21.65 -5.55 -10.60
CA GLU A 89 -21.60 -4.63 -11.72
C GLU A 89 -21.49 -3.20 -11.22
N LEU A 90 -20.57 -2.42 -11.80
CA LEU A 90 -20.42 -1.00 -11.54
C LEU A 90 -20.80 -0.19 -12.76
N GLU A 91 -21.37 0.98 -12.49
CA GLU A 91 -21.59 2.02 -13.49
C GLU A 91 -21.03 3.34 -12.96
N VAL A 92 -20.19 3.98 -13.77
CA VAL A 92 -19.58 5.28 -13.50
C VAL A 92 -20.01 6.27 -14.57
N LEU A 93 -20.63 7.35 -14.18
CA LEU A 93 -20.92 8.51 -15.02
C LEU A 93 -19.91 9.61 -14.67
N LYS A 94 -19.17 10.11 -15.67
CA LYS A 94 -18.37 11.32 -15.50
C LYS A 94 -19.30 12.52 -15.63
N ASN A 95 -19.45 13.31 -14.56
CA ASN A 95 -20.38 14.44 -14.48
C ASN A 95 -19.85 15.67 -15.21
N ASN A 96 -18.53 15.91 -15.11
CA ASN A 96 -17.90 17.13 -15.60
C ASN A 96 -17.16 16.89 -16.93
N GLY A 97 -17.66 17.50 -17.99
CA GLY A 97 -17.04 17.48 -19.31
C GLY A 97 -17.18 16.18 -20.07
N ARG A 98 -16.59 16.16 -21.26
CA ARG A 98 -16.46 14.97 -22.10
C ARG A 98 -15.10 14.33 -21.88
N PHE A 99 -14.94 13.11 -22.26
CA PHE A 99 -13.64 12.42 -22.29
C PHE A 99 -13.55 11.56 -23.55
N ASP A 100 -12.34 11.39 -24.05
CA ASP A 100 -12.07 10.57 -25.23
C ASP A 100 -11.61 9.17 -24.84
N GLN A 101 -10.86 9.04 -23.76
CA GLN A 101 -10.31 7.78 -23.29
C GLN A 101 -10.59 7.56 -21.80
N VAL A 102 -10.63 6.29 -21.41
CA VAL A 102 -10.67 5.88 -20.00
C VAL A 102 -9.81 4.64 -19.83
N SER A 103 -8.98 4.64 -18.81
CA SER A 103 -8.09 3.54 -18.47
C SER A 103 -8.18 3.15 -17.00
N VAL A 104 -7.67 1.97 -16.68
CA VAL A 104 -7.58 1.43 -15.33
C VAL A 104 -6.12 1.50 -14.86
N ALA A 105 -5.87 1.94 -13.65
CA ALA A 105 -4.56 1.84 -13.01
C ALA A 105 -4.68 1.15 -11.63
N PRO A 106 -3.80 0.20 -11.28
CA PRO A 106 -2.71 -0.28 -12.11
C PRO A 106 -3.19 -1.14 -13.29
N LEU A 107 -2.40 -1.19 -14.35
CA LEU A 107 -2.70 -1.98 -15.57
C LEU A 107 -2.81 -3.48 -15.28
N SER A 108 -2.16 -3.96 -14.23
CA SER A 108 -2.23 -5.35 -13.75
C SER A 108 -3.63 -5.80 -13.33
N SER A 109 -4.53 -4.88 -13.00
CA SER A 109 -5.93 -5.16 -12.64
C SER A 109 -6.72 -5.82 -13.77
N LYS A 110 -6.38 -5.54 -15.05
CA LYS A 110 -6.98 -6.14 -16.25
C LYS A 110 -8.52 -6.04 -16.30
N ILE A 111 -9.10 -5.04 -15.64
CA ILE A 111 -10.54 -4.81 -15.62
C ILE A 111 -11.01 -4.37 -17.02
N GLN A 112 -12.02 -5.02 -17.54
CA GLN A 112 -12.59 -4.69 -18.85
C GLN A 112 -13.63 -3.58 -18.71
N LEU A 113 -13.41 -2.48 -19.43
CA LEU A 113 -14.30 -1.34 -19.43
C LEU A 113 -15.22 -1.36 -20.66
N GLN A 114 -16.50 -1.08 -20.46
CA GLN A 114 -17.49 -0.87 -21.51
C GLN A 114 -17.98 0.57 -21.46
N ARG A 115 -17.70 1.35 -22.50
CA ARG A 115 -18.08 2.77 -22.57
C ARG A 115 -19.32 2.98 -23.45
N ARG A 116 -20.25 3.80 -22.95
CA ARG A 116 -21.38 4.36 -23.72
C ARG A 116 -21.56 5.84 -23.42
N GLY A 117 -21.08 6.73 -24.29
CA GLY A 117 -21.06 8.16 -24.05
C GLY A 117 -20.21 8.51 -22.83
N SER A 118 -20.81 9.18 -21.83
CA SER A 118 -20.15 9.53 -20.55
C SER A 118 -20.24 8.43 -19.49
N VAL A 119 -20.83 7.28 -19.82
CA VAL A 119 -21.01 6.16 -18.87
C VAL A 119 -19.99 5.07 -19.14
N VAL A 120 -19.32 4.63 -18.10
CA VAL A 120 -18.40 3.50 -18.08
C VAL A 120 -18.96 2.39 -17.21
N ARG A 121 -19.02 1.16 -17.72
CA ARG A 121 -19.47 -0.03 -16.98
C ARG A 121 -18.35 -1.05 -16.87
N MET A 122 -18.37 -1.80 -15.77
CA MET A 122 -17.45 -2.89 -15.53
C MET A 122 -18.06 -3.94 -14.60
N THR A 123 -17.50 -5.14 -14.63
CA THR A 123 -17.89 -6.24 -13.74
C THR A 123 -16.67 -6.63 -12.91
N LEU A 124 -16.84 -6.75 -11.61
CA LEU A 124 -15.84 -7.29 -10.70
C LEU A 124 -16.32 -8.65 -10.19
N THR A 125 -15.39 -9.63 -10.19
CA THR A 125 -15.64 -11.00 -9.69
C THR A 125 -14.79 -11.34 -8.48
N ARG A 126 -14.06 -10.36 -7.97
CA ARG A 126 -13.25 -10.43 -6.77
C ARG A 126 -13.02 -9.02 -6.23
N PRO A 127 -12.74 -8.86 -4.93
CA PRO A 127 -12.30 -7.60 -4.36
C PRO A 127 -11.09 -7.02 -5.10
N GLU A 128 -11.11 -5.71 -5.34
CA GLU A 128 -10.10 -5.03 -6.15
C GLU A 128 -10.01 -3.56 -5.74
N ARG A 129 -8.80 -2.98 -5.74
CA ARG A 129 -8.56 -1.56 -5.49
C ARG A 129 -7.83 -0.97 -6.67
N PHE A 130 -8.44 0.00 -7.32
CA PHE A 130 -7.93 0.56 -8.59
C PHE A 130 -8.43 1.98 -8.79
N SER A 131 -7.89 2.66 -9.78
CA SER A 131 -8.42 3.95 -10.22
C SER A 131 -8.85 3.91 -11.69
N LEU A 132 -9.82 4.76 -12.03
CA LEU A 132 -10.18 5.12 -13.40
C LEU A 132 -9.58 6.48 -13.73
N GLN A 133 -8.83 6.53 -14.82
CA GLN A 133 -8.25 7.76 -15.36
C GLN A 133 -8.99 8.12 -16.63
N PHE A 134 -9.42 9.37 -16.74
CA PHE A 134 -10.13 9.91 -17.89
C PHE A 134 -9.21 10.89 -18.60
N ASP A 135 -8.90 10.64 -19.88
CA ASP A 135 -7.99 11.44 -20.72
C ASP A 135 -6.62 11.65 -20.09
N ASP A 136 -6.12 10.62 -19.38
CA ASP A 136 -4.85 10.64 -18.69
C ASP A 136 -4.75 11.70 -17.56
N ASP A 137 -5.89 12.24 -17.10
CA ASP A 137 -5.93 13.11 -15.93
C ASP A 137 -5.69 12.29 -14.66
N ARG A 138 -4.46 12.36 -14.16
CA ARG A 138 -4.03 11.65 -12.97
C ARG A 138 -4.42 12.34 -11.66
N LEU A 139 -4.83 13.60 -11.72
CA LEU A 139 -5.14 14.41 -10.55
C LEU A 139 -6.63 14.40 -10.19
N ARG A 140 -7.52 14.22 -11.19
CA ARG A 140 -8.98 14.16 -11.00
C ARG A 140 -9.52 12.79 -11.39
N ASN A 141 -8.83 11.75 -10.99
CA ASN A 141 -9.24 10.38 -11.22
C ASN A 141 -10.19 9.85 -10.13
N LEU A 142 -10.83 8.72 -10.42
CA LEU A 142 -11.73 8.05 -9.48
C LEU A 142 -11.07 6.79 -8.90
N HIS A 143 -10.86 6.78 -7.60
CA HIS A 143 -10.39 5.60 -6.87
C HIS A 143 -11.57 4.74 -6.43
N ILE A 144 -11.54 3.45 -6.77
CA ILE A 144 -12.58 2.47 -6.41
C ILE A 144 -11.97 1.46 -5.44
N ILE A 145 -12.46 1.46 -4.22
CA ILE A 145 -12.01 0.59 -3.13
C ILE A 145 -13.10 -0.48 -2.91
N ALA A 146 -13.07 -1.51 -3.72
CA ALA A 146 -13.98 -2.64 -3.64
C ALA A 146 -13.35 -3.74 -2.79
N GLY A 147 -13.73 -3.82 -1.51
CA GLY A 147 -13.15 -4.73 -0.53
C GLY A 147 -13.90 -6.05 -0.40
N ALA A 148 -13.28 -7.00 0.30
CA ALA A 148 -13.99 -8.16 0.83
C ALA A 148 -14.82 -7.75 2.06
N PRO A 149 -15.96 -8.41 2.35
CA PRO A 149 -16.68 -8.17 3.59
C PRO A 149 -15.74 -8.36 4.80
N PRO A 150 -15.67 -7.38 5.71
CA PRO A 150 -14.79 -7.49 6.87
C PRO A 150 -15.19 -8.64 7.77
N ALA A 151 -14.25 -9.12 8.59
CA ALA A 151 -14.52 -10.11 9.63
C ALA A 151 -15.68 -9.65 10.53
N PRO A 152 -16.46 -10.59 11.08
CA PRO A 152 -17.52 -10.24 12.01
C PRO A 152 -16.99 -9.43 13.21
N ARG A 153 -17.81 -8.48 13.67
CA ARG A 153 -17.49 -7.70 14.88
C ARG A 153 -17.13 -8.62 16.04
N PRO A 154 -15.97 -8.45 16.66
CA PRO A 154 -15.61 -9.21 17.86
C PRO A 154 -16.54 -8.88 19.02
N THR A 155 -16.65 -9.80 19.98
CA THR A 155 -17.42 -9.64 21.21
C THR A 155 -16.52 -9.80 22.42
N GLY A 156 -16.86 -9.17 23.53
CA GLY A 156 -16.13 -9.23 24.80
C GLY A 156 -15.93 -7.85 25.42
N ASP A 157 -15.49 -7.83 26.68
CA ASP A 157 -15.27 -6.59 27.45
C ASP A 157 -14.00 -5.84 27.01
N ASP A 158 -13.16 -6.49 26.25
CA ASP A 158 -11.95 -5.93 25.62
C ASP A 158 -12.24 -5.21 24.30
N VAL A 159 -13.49 -5.20 23.82
CA VAL A 159 -13.84 -4.60 22.54
C VAL A 159 -14.20 -3.12 22.68
N VAL A 160 -13.44 -2.27 21.98
CA VAL A 160 -13.78 -0.86 21.76
C VAL A 160 -14.50 -0.74 20.41
N TYR A 161 -15.75 -0.35 20.42
CA TYR A 161 -16.59 -0.32 19.23
C TYR A 161 -16.97 1.11 18.82
N PHE A 162 -16.77 1.40 17.54
CA PHE A 162 -17.25 2.61 16.88
C PHE A 162 -18.31 2.26 15.84
N GLY A 163 -19.58 2.60 16.13
CA GLY A 163 -20.70 2.43 15.20
C GLY A 163 -20.74 3.50 14.12
N PRO A 164 -21.69 3.37 13.14
CA PRO A 164 -21.87 4.41 12.10
C PRO A 164 -22.09 5.80 12.70
N GLY A 165 -21.46 6.82 12.13
CA GLY A 165 -21.53 8.19 12.61
C GLY A 165 -20.13 8.82 12.74
N VAL A 166 -20.11 10.12 13.12
CA VAL A 166 -18.85 10.84 13.37
C VAL A 166 -18.45 10.72 14.83
N HIS A 167 -17.22 10.29 15.06
CA HIS A 167 -16.59 10.18 16.37
C HIS A 167 -15.42 11.16 16.46
N VAL A 168 -15.29 11.80 17.61
CA VAL A 168 -14.18 12.69 17.94
C VAL A 168 -13.46 12.18 19.19
N PRO A 169 -12.16 12.37 19.31
CA PRO A 169 -11.43 12.00 20.52
C PRO A 169 -11.96 12.72 21.77
N PRO A 170 -11.69 12.21 22.96
CA PRO A 170 -12.00 12.89 24.22
C PRO A 170 -11.36 14.29 24.26
N GLN A 171 -11.99 15.22 24.99
CA GLN A 171 -11.53 16.59 25.10
C GLN A 171 -10.06 16.66 25.52
N GLY A 172 -9.26 17.43 24.76
CA GLY A 172 -7.82 17.61 25.01
C GLY A 172 -6.92 16.56 24.37
N LEU A 173 -7.48 15.57 23.66
CA LEU A 173 -6.75 14.56 22.90
C LEU A 173 -6.99 14.74 21.41
N ASP A 174 -5.99 14.37 20.60
CA ASP A 174 -6.06 14.26 19.15
C ASP A 174 -6.08 12.78 18.67
N TYR A 175 -6.22 11.85 19.62
CA TYR A 175 -6.29 10.41 19.39
C TYR A 175 -7.33 9.72 20.27
N PHE A 176 -7.79 8.55 19.84
CA PHE A 176 -8.68 7.70 20.63
C PHE A 176 -7.83 6.83 21.56
N PRO A 177 -8.06 6.89 22.89
CA PRO A 177 -7.32 6.06 23.84
C PRO A 177 -7.62 4.58 23.66
N VAL A 178 -6.55 3.78 23.60
CA VAL A 178 -6.58 2.32 23.54
C VAL A 178 -5.68 1.76 24.64
N LYS A 179 -5.92 0.54 25.08
CA LYS A 179 -5.08 -0.16 26.07
C LYS A 179 -4.57 -1.48 25.51
N SER A 180 -3.47 -1.97 26.05
CA SER A 180 -2.98 -3.31 25.73
C SER A 180 -4.06 -4.37 25.95
N GLY A 181 -4.12 -5.36 25.07
CA GLY A 181 -5.12 -6.42 25.06
C GLY A 181 -6.47 -6.02 24.44
N GLN A 182 -6.66 -4.81 23.95
CA GLN A 182 -7.93 -4.37 23.36
C GLN A 182 -8.05 -4.66 21.88
N ARG A 183 -9.28 -4.94 21.47
CA ARG A 183 -9.71 -5.05 20.08
C ARG A 183 -10.59 -3.87 19.72
N VAL A 184 -10.15 -3.04 18.80
CA VAL A 184 -10.89 -1.89 18.29
C VAL A 184 -11.59 -2.29 16.99
N TYR A 185 -12.89 -2.06 16.92
CA TYR A 185 -13.66 -2.36 15.71
C TYR A 185 -14.43 -1.14 15.23
N LEU A 186 -14.16 -0.75 13.99
CA LEU A 186 -14.81 0.36 13.31
C LEU A 186 -15.87 -0.20 12.34
N GLU A 187 -17.14 -0.05 12.65
CA GLU A 187 -18.21 -0.47 11.74
C GLU A 187 -18.18 0.37 10.44
N GLY A 188 -18.62 -0.24 9.34
CA GLY A 188 -18.77 0.52 8.09
C GLY A 188 -19.75 1.69 8.24
N GLY A 189 -19.32 2.89 7.84
CA GLY A 189 -20.01 4.15 8.09
C GLY A 189 -19.60 4.85 9.40
N ALA A 190 -18.73 4.27 10.22
CA ALA A 190 -18.03 5.00 11.28
C ALA A 190 -16.98 5.91 10.68
N VAL A 191 -16.90 7.15 11.12
CA VAL A 191 -15.91 8.15 10.71
C VAL A 191 -15.25 8.76 11.93
N LEU A 192 -13.95 8.54 12.06
CA LEU A 192 -13.16 9.02 13.19
C LEU A 192 -12.37 10.27 12.78
N ARG A 193 -12.54 11.35 13.55
CA ARG A 193 -11.79 12.61 13.43
C ARG A 193 -10.57 12.65 14.36
N GLY A 194 -9.87 11.56 14.43
CA GLY A 194 -8.67 11.33 15.22
C GLY A 194 -8.07 9.99 14.85
N ALA A 195 -6.83 9.77 15.20
CA ALA A 195 -6.14 8.50 14.94
C ALA A 195 -5.98 7.68 16.23
N PHE A 196 -5.07 6.73 16.20
CA PHE A 196 -4.72 5.90 17.34
C PHE A 196 -3.26 6.11 17.71
N ASP A 197 -3.00 6.23 19.00
CA ASP A 197 -1.67 6.26 19.56
C ASP A 197 -1.44 4.95 20.34
N LEU A 198 -0.63 4.06 19.76
CA LEU A 198 -0.35 2.74 20.32
C LEU A 198 1.03 2.70 21.00
N THR A 199 1.56 3.85 21.41
CA THR A 199 2.86 3.94 22.08
C THR A 199 2.92 3.10 23.34
N GLY A 200 3.89 2.18 23.42
CA GLY A 200 4.12 1.29 24.57
C GLY A 200 3.04 0.22 24.75
N LEU A 201 2.13 0.04 23.79
CA LEU A 201 1.07 -0.95 23.90
C LEU A 201 1.49 -2.32 23.34
N THR A 202 0.83 -3.35 23.83
CA THR A 202 1.00 -4.73 23.36
C THR A 202 -0.34 -5.41 23.17
N ASP A 203 -0.39 -6.38 22.22
CA ASP A 203 -1.58 -7.16 21.92
C ASP A 203 -2.81 -6.28 21.64
N VAL A 204 -2.69 -5.40 20.63
CA VAL A 204 -3.80 -4.55 20.17
C VAL A 204 -4.17 -4.90 18.74
N LYS A 205 -5.47 -5.03 18.51
CA LYS A 205 -6.01 -5.23 17.16
C LYS A 205 -6.98 -4.11 16.80
N ILE A 206 -6.76 -3.48 15.64
CA ILE A 206 -7.66 -2.47 15.08
C ILE A 206 -8.17 -2.99 13.75
N SER A 207 -9.49 -3.07 13.58
CA SER A 207 -10.09 -3.62 12.36
C SER A 207 -11.45 -3.02 12.05
N GLY A 208 -11.98 -3.38 10.90
CA GLY A 208 -13.30 -2.96 10.45
C GLY A 208 -13.25 -2.04 9.24
N ARG A 209 -14.41 -1.53 8.82
CA ARG A 209 -14.54 -0.79 7.55
C ARG A 209 -14.86 0.71 7.77
N GLY A 210 -14.42 1.25 8.90
CA GLY A 210 -14.54 2.68 9.18
C GLY A 210 -13.48 3.52 8.52
N LEU A 211 -13.72 4.83 8.46
CA LEU A 211 -12.82 5.85 7.93
C LEU A 211 -12.15 6.61 9.07
N LEU A 212 -10.82 6.79 8.97
CA LEU A 212 -10.14 7.88 9.66
C LEU A 212 -10.10 9.06 8.68
N TRP A 213 -10.86 10.10 8.98
CA TRP A 213 -11.05 11.26 8.09
C TRP A 213 -10.42 12.51 8.68
N ASP A 214 -9.37 13.01 8.04
CA ASP A 214 -8.54 14.12 8.52
C ASP A 214 -8.20 13.95 10.01
N PRO A 215 -7.63 12.81 10.40
CA PRO A 215 -7.42 12.47 11.81
C PRO A 215 -6.41 13.39 12.49
N GLY A 216 -5.62 14.05 11.68
CA GLY A 216 -4.70 15.02 12.20
C GLY A 216 -3.34 14.51 12.60
N ARG A 217 -3.18 13.22 12.57
CA ARG A 217 -1.92 12.52 12.83
C ARG A 217 -1.98 11.13 12.20
N ALA A 218 -0.84 10.48 12.09
CA ALA A 218 -0.78 9.08 11.68
C ALA A 218 -1.32 8.15 12.79
N ILE A 219 -1.53 6.88 12.46
CA ILE A 219 -1.56 5.82 13.47
C ILE A 219 -0.12 5.60 13.93
N ASP A 220 0.17 5.90 15.19
CA ASP A 220 1.52 5.84 15.74
C ASP A 220 1.74 4.57 16.57
N LEU A 221 2.71 3.75 16.15
CA LEU A 221 3.23 2.61 16.89
C LEU A 221 4.66 2.93 17.32
N GLU A 222 4.83 3.38 18.54
CA GLU A 222 6.14 3.64 19.13
C GLU A 222 6.36 2.67 20.26
N THR A 223 7.44 1.88 20.22
CA THR A 223 7.76 0.86 21.23
C THR A 223 6.63 -0.15 21.48
N ALA A 224 5.85 -0.43 20.46
CA ALA A 224 4.70 -1.33 20.51
C ALA A 224 5.08 -2.76 20.14
N SER A 225 4.27 -3.74 20.56
CA SER A 225 4.48 -5.14 20.15
C SER A 225 3.16 -5.90 19.98
N ASP A 226 3.18 -6.89 19.07
CA ASP A 226 2.03 -7.76 18.82
C ASP A 226 0.78 -6.96 18.39
N ILE A 227 0.96 -6.09 17.39
CA ILE A 227 -0.08 -5.18 16.90
C ILE A 227 -0.60 -5.66 15.53
N GLU A 228 -1.91 -5.61 15.37
CA GLU A 228 -2.58 -5.84 14.08
C GLU A 228 -3.46 -4.63 13.72
N VAL A 229 -3.28 -4.10 12.49
CA VAL A 229 -4.13 -3.04 11.93
C VAL A 229 -4.65 -3.50 10.58
N ALA A 230 -5.98 -3.58 10.43
CA ALA A 230 -6.60 -4.16 9.25
C ALA A 230 -7.85 -3.44 8.77
N ASP A 231 -8.11 -3.54 7.47
CA ASP A 231 -9.36 -3.14 6.80
C ASP A 231 -9.73 -1.66 6.84
N LEU A 232 -8.87 -0.79 7.33
CA LEU A 232 -9.15 0.63 7.51
C LEU A 232 -8.97 1.44 6.22
N ILE A 233 -9.75 2.51 6.11
CA ILE A 233 -9.53 3.56 5.14
C ILE A 233 -9.10 4.82 5.88
N LEU A 234 -7.96 5.39 5.51
CA LEU A 234 -7.43 6.61 6.09
C LEU A 234 -7.31 7.68 5.00
N VAL A 235 -7.96 8.81 5.20
CA VAL A 235 -7.84 10.00 4.37
C VAL A 235 -7.29 11.11 5.25
N ASN A 236 -6.03 11.47 5.03
CA ASN A 236 -5.32 12.46 5.83
C ASN A 236 -4.76 13.51 4.88
N SER A 237 -5.55 14.52 4.60
CA SER A 237 -5.25 15.55 3.63
C SER A 237 -5.21 16.93 4.26
N ASP A 238 -4.58 17.87 3.55
CA ASP A 238 -4.56 19.30 3.85
C ASP A 238 -3.92 19.72 5.18
N ARG A 239 -2.89 18.99 5.63
CA ARG A 239 -2.09 19.43 6.77
C ARG A 239 -0.81 20.11 6.33
N LYS A 240 -0.37 21.05 7.16
CA LYS A 240 0.85 21.81 6.88
C LYS A 240 2.10 20.95 6.89
N ASP A 241 2.10 19.85 7.64
CA ASP A 241 3.26 18.98 7.77
C ASP A 241 2.87 17.53 8.16
N ALA A 242 3.45 16.54 7.47
CA ALA A 242 3.53 15.14 7.86
C ALA A 242 2.19 14.40 8.08
N ALA A 243 1.28 14.48 7.13
CA ALA A 243 0.00 13.77 7.14
C ALA A 243 0.18 12.27 6.75
N ARG A 244 0.88 11.48 7.55
CA ARG A 244 1.19 10.06 7.27
C ARG A 244 0.00 9.14 7.49
N VAL A 245 0.05 7.96 6.87
CA VAL A 245 -0.89 6.88 7.19
C VAL A 245 -0.49 6.22 8.51
N MET A 246 0.78 5.78 8.62
CA MET A 246 1.23 5.04 9.79
C MET A 246 2.72 5.25 10.06
N ASN A 247 3.09 5.33 11.34
CA ASN A 247 4.47 5.26 11.81
C ASN A 247 4.67 4.01 12.68
N ILE A 248 5.63 3.17 12.33
CA ILE A 248 6.01 1.96 13.07
C ILE A 248 7.47 2.14 13.49
N ARG A 249 7.70 2.42 14.77
CA ARG A 249 9.03 2.72 15.26
C ARG A 249 9.35 1.94 16.53
N ASN A 250 10.58 1.45 16.65
CA ASN A 250 11.05 0.66 17.81
C ASN A 250 10.08 -0.47 18.20
N SER A 251 9.33 -0.99 17.22
CA SER A 251 8.21 -1.91 17.44
C SER A 251 8.52 -3.29 16.86
N LYS A 252 7.79 -4.30 17.32
CA LYS A 252 8.00 -5.67 16.84
C LYS A 252 6.69 -6.45 16.71
N ASN A 253 6.68 -7.47 15.83
CA ASN A 253 5.53 -8.31 15.57
C ASN A 253 4.30 -7.48 15.14
N VAL A 254 4.50 -6.62 14.14
CA VAL A 254 3.43 -5.76 13.62
C VAL A 254 2.89 -6.31 12.32
N SER A 255 1.58 -6.43 12.21
CA SER A 255 0.87 -6.82 10.98
C SER A 255 -0.08 -5.72 10.54
N VAL A 256 0.12 -5.22 9.32
CA VAL A 256 -0.75 -4.23 8.68
C VAL A 256 -1.29 -4.85 7.40
N HIS A 257 -2.61 -4.91 7.23
CA HIS A 257 -3.16 -5.47 6.00
C HIS A 257 -4.51 -4.88 5.61
N ASP A 258 -4.80 -4.93 4.32
CA ASP A 258 -6.03 -4.40 3.74
C ASP A 258 -6.28 -2.91 4.05
N VAL A 259 -5.22 -2.15 4.33
CA VAL A 259 -5.31 -0.72 4.62
C VAL A 259 -5.30 0.06 3.31
N THR A 260 -6.20 1.04 3.22
CA THR A 260 -6.22 2.04 2.16
C THR A 260 -5.83 3.39 2.74
N GLY A 261 -4.86 4.06 2.13
CA GLY A 261 -4.37 5.36 2.58
C GLY A 261 -4.33 6.41 1.48
N PHE A 262 -4.82 7.60 1.79
CA PHE A 262 -4.66 8.80 0.98
C PHE A 262 -4.02 9.87 1.85
N THR A 263 -2.86 10.38 1.42
CA THR A 263 -2.19 11.47 2.12
C THR A 263 -1.78 12.56 1.14
N SER A 264 -1.86 13.81 1.57
CA SER A 264 -1.48 14.96 0.78
C SER A 264 -0.86 16.02 1.68
N GLY A 265 0.13 16.72 1.17
CA GLY A 265 0.88 17.72 1.90
C GLY A 265 2.36 17.36 2.00
N LYS A 266 3.16 18.28 2.50
CA LYS A 266 4.60 18.06 2.65
C LYS A 266 4.91 16.95 3.67
N TRP A 267 5.83 16.05 3.33
CA TRP A 267 6.22 14.88 4.15
C TRP A 267 5.03 13.97 4.51
N SER A 268 4.11 13.84 3.56
CA SER A 268 2.88 13.04 3.71
C SER A 268 3.09 11.61 3.23
N ASP A 269 3.89 10.88 4.00
CA ASP A 269 4.25 9.49 3.68
C ASP A 269 3.05 8.53 3.86
N GLY A 270 3.20 7.35 3.32
CA GLY A 270 2.33 6.22 3.60
C GLY A 270 2.71 5.52 4.91
N ILE A 271 3.55 4.51 4.83
CA ILE A 271 3.92 3.69 5.98
C ILE A 271 5.43 3.81 6.23
N ASN A 272 5.79 4.37 7.39
CA ASN A 272 7.16 4.50 7.85
C ASN A 272 7.50 3.41 8.85
N ILE A 273 8.60 2.67 8.60
CA ILE A 273 9.09 1.61 9.44
C ILE A 273 10.52 1.95 9.86
N SER A 274 10.78 2.07 11.15
CA SER A 274 12.11 2.43 11.65
C SER A 274 12.48 1.64 12.90
N THR A 275 13.72 1.15 12.95
CA THR A 275 14.27 0.39 14.11
C THR A 275 13.33 -0.69 14.65
N SER A 276 12.57 -1.29 13.75
CA SER A 276 11.50 -2.25 14.07
C SER A 276 11.83 -3.65 13.53
N GLN A 277 11.18 -4.67 14.08
CA GLN A 277 11.47 -6.07 13.75
C GLN A 277 10.18 -6.86 13.51
N HIS A 278 10.22 -7.79 12.56
CA HIS A 278 9.09 -8.66 12.21
C HIS A 278 7.82 -7.86 11.85
N VAL A 279 7.97 -6.95 10.88
CA VAL A 279 6.87 -6.11 10.39
C VAL A 279 6.37 -6.66 9.06
N LYS A 280 5.07 -6.90 8.96
CA LYS A 280 4.40 -7.35 7.75
C LYS A 280 3.38 -6.31 7.30
N VAL A 281 3.49 -5.88 6.04
CA VAL A 281 2.54 -4.97 5.40
C VAL A 281 2.03 -5.63 4.12
N ARG A 282 0.73 -5.83 3.97
CA ARG A 282 0.21 -6.53 2.80
C ARG A 282 -1.20 -6.09 2.38
N ASP A 283 -1.50 -6.38 1.12
CA ASP A 283 -2.85 -6.22 0.56
C ASP A 283 -3.38 -4.77 0.64
N GLY A 284 -2.50 -3.76 0.55
CA GLY A 284 -2.84 -2.35 0.72
C GLY A 284 -2.98 -1.56 -0.58
N TYR A 285 -3.59 -0.39 -0.46
CA TYR A 285 -3.68 0.62 -1.51
C TYR A 285 -3.26 1.98 -0.94
N LEU A 286 -2.23 2.59 -1.48
CA LEU A 286 -1.73 3.88 -1.02
C LEU A 286 -1.65 4.86 -2.18
N ARG A 287 -2.22 6.05 -2.02
CA ARG A 287 -1.91 7.23 -2.81
C ARG A 287 -1.40 8.32 -1.88
N VAL A 288 -0.16 8.71 -2.07
CA VAL A 288 0.59 9.56 -1.14
C VAL A 288 1.36 10.64 -1.87
N SER A 289 1.58 11.76 -1.19
CA SER A 289 2.37 12.88 -1.73
C SER A 289 3.80 12.90 -1.20
N ASP A 290 4.27 11.80 -0.63
CA ASP A 290 5.66 11.57 -0.25
C ASP A 290 5.92 10.05 -0.28
N ASP A 291 6.90 9.50 0.43
CA ASP A 291 7.29 8.09 0.37
C ASP A 291 6.12 7.13 0.68
N ALA A 292 5.82 6.18 -0.21
CA ALA A 292 4.69 5.27 0.02
C ALA A 292 5.01 4.22 1.10
N VAL A 293 6.14 3.53 0.99
CA VAL A 293 6.64 2.63 2.04
C VAL A 293 8.12 2.87 2.22
N VAL A 294 8.51 3.27 3.42
CA VAL A 294 9.91 3.56 3.72
C VAL A 294 10.41 2.84 4.95
N VAL A 295 11.66 2.36 4.87
CA VAL A 295 12.35 1.58 5.90
C VAL A 295 13.62 2.31 6.33
N TYR A 296 13.64 2.82 7.56
CA TYR A 296 14.74 3.59 8.13
C TYR A 296 15.49 2.84 9.24
N ALA A 297 16.65 3.40 9.63
CA ALA A 297 17.43 2.94 10.78
C ALA A 297 17.63 4.05 11.84
N VAL A 298 16.78 5.08 11.81
CA VAL A 298 16.89 6.20 12.77
C VAL A 298 16.22 5.84 14.09
N ALA A 299 17.00 5.84 15.15
CA ALA A 299 16.53 5.59 16.52
C ALA A 299 16.06 6.88 17.19
N ASP A 300 16.72 7.99 16.89
CA ASP A 300 16.48 9.25 17.57
C ASP A 300 15.38 10.07 16.91
N CYS A 301 14.24 10.03 17.52
CA CYS A 301 13.10 10.86 17.15
C CYS A 301 12.90 11.94 18.22
N PRO A 302 13.15 13.22 17.93
CA PRO A 302 12.90 14.30 18.88
C PRO A 302 11.47 14.35 19.41
N ILE A 303 10.49 14.02 18.55
CA ILE A 303 9.07 13.94 18.91
C ILE A 303 8.83 12.77 19.85
N CYS A 304 9.49 11.62 19.62
CA CYS A 304 9.35 10.43 20.45
C CYS A 304 9.93 10.67 21.84
N ARG A 305 11.06 11.35 21.94
CA ARG A 305 11.62 11.78 23.25
C ARG A 305 10.68 12.70 24.01
N GLN A 306 10.07 13.67 23.34
CA GLN A 306 9.09 14.54 23.97
C GLN A 306 7.86 13.76 24.43
N LYS A 307 7.46 12.74 23.67
CA LYS A 307 6.33 11.87 24.00
C LYS A 307 6.65 10.96 25.18
N ALA A 308 7.79 10.30 25.18
CA ALA A 308 8.28 9.52 26.33
C ALA A 308 8.39 10.37 27.61
N ALA A 309 8.88 11.60 27.50
CA ALA A 309 8.95 12.53 28.61
C ALA A 309 7.55 12.94 29.13
N ARG A 310 6.55 13.02 28.26
CA ARG A 310 5.15 13.34 28.64
C ARG A 310 4.40 12.16 29.23
N THR A 311 4.62 10.96 28.69
CA THR A 311 3.88 9.76 29.11
C THR A 311 4.52 9.06 30.31
N GLY A 312 5.79 9.33 30.61
CA GLY A 312 6.54 8.62 31.64
C GLY A 312 6.75 7.13 31.36
N ILE A 313 6.41 6.67 30.15
CA ILE A 313 6.59 5.28 29.73
C ILE A 313 8.05 5.11 29.31
N PRO A 314 8.85 4.30 30.04
CA PRO A 314 10.19 3.94 29.58
C PRO A 314 10.07 3.22 28.24
N ASP A 315 11.02 3.40 27.34
CA ASP A 315 11.09 2.61 26.13
C ASP A 315 11.37 1.13 26.49
N PRO A 316 10.37 0.23 26.39
CA PRO A 316 10.56 -1.17 26.75
C PRO A 316 11.38 -1.94 25.70
N ASN A 317 11.55 -1.36 24.53
CA ASN A 317 12.34 -1.91 23.43
C ASN A 317 13.42 -0.90 23.05
N PRO A 318 14.65 -1.02 23.59
CA PRO A 318 15.73 -0.16 23.14
C PRO A 318 15.85 -0.26 21.62
N PRO A 319 16.08 0.84 20.91
CA PRO A 319 16.20 0.83 19.47
C PRO A 319 17.22 -0.20 19.02
N GLY A 320 16.86 -1.04 18.06
CA GLY A 320 17.72 -2.06 17.48
C GLY A 320 17.90 -1.87 15.99
N ASP A 321 18.46 -2.88 15.34
CA ASP A 321 18.46 -2.98 13.88
C ASP A 321 17.02 -3.07 13.33
N THR A 322 16.81 -2.59 12.11
CA THR A 322 15.57 -2.83 11.37
C THR A 322 15.68 -4.16 10.65
N VAL A 323 14.84 -5.12 11.02
CA VAL A 323 15.03 -6.54 10.62
C VAL A 323 13.71 -7.21 10.29
N ASP A 324 13.73 -8.03 9.22
CA ASP A 324 12.58 -8.85 8.79
C ASP A 324 11.34 -8.00 8.52
N ILE A 325 11.46 -7.20 7.47
CA ILE A 325 10.39 -6.36 6.96
C ILE A 325 9.85 -6.97 5.67
N ASP A 326 8.58 -7.33 5.68
CA ASP A 326 7.91 -8.03 4.57
C ASP A 326 6.71 -7.21 4.05
N VAL A 327 6.86 -6.64 2.85
CA VAL A 327 5.84 -5.80 2.21
C VAL A 327 5.36 -6.49 0.95
N ARG A 328 4.06 -6.84 0.88
CA ARG A 328 3.52 -7.63 -0.24
C ARG A 328 2.16 -7.16 -0.73
N ASN A 329 1.89 -7.45 -2.00
CA ASN A 329 0.57 -7.24 -2.63
C ASN A 329 0.07 -5.80 -2.49
N MET A 330 0.96 -4.82 -2.63
CA MET A 330 0.62 -3.41 -2.51
C MET A 330 0.30 -2.80 -3.87
N ARG A 331 -0.56 -1.79 -3.85
CA ARG A 331 -0.81 -0.90 -4.98
C ARG A 331 -0.50 0.51 -4.56
N LEU A 332 0.44 1.11 -5.26
CA LEU A 332 1.03 2.37 -4.87
C LEU A 332 0.82 3.41 -5.98
N TRP A 333 0.50 4.59 -5.56
CA TRP A 333 0.48 5.81 -6.35
C TRP A 333 1.23 6.88 -5.58
N VAL A 334 2.31 7.39 -6.15
CA VAL A 334 3.19 8.36 -5.48
C VAL A 334 3.20 9.64 -6.30
N ASP A 335 2.79 10.72 -5.68
CA ASP A 335 2.62 12.00 -6.36
C ASP A 335 3.89 12.87 -6.34
N VAL A 336 4.86 12.62 -5.40
CA VAL A 336 6.05 13.48 -5.25
C VAL A 336 7.35 12.76 -4.84
N ALA A 337 7.33 11.49 -4.40
CA ALA A 337 8.53 10.86 -3.84
C ALA A 337 8.67 9.37 -4.19
N HIS A 338 9.17 8.53 -3.27
CA HIS A 338 9.52 7.15 -3.58
C HIS A 338 8.35 6.18 -3.37
N ALA A 339 8.28 5.15 -4.21
CA ALA A 339 7.33 4.07 -3.98
C ALA A 339 7.83 3.08 -2.90
N LEU A 340 9.08 2.62 -3.02
CA LEU A 340 9.70 1.64 -2.15
C LEU A 340 11.10 2.14 -1.77
N TYR A 341 11.27 2.57 -0.53
CA TYR A 341 12.50 3.22 -0.10
C TYR A 341 13.13 2.54 1.11
N VAL A 342 14.46 2.33 1.07
CA VAL A 342 15.24 1.75 2.15
C VAL A 342 16.44 2.67 2.46
N GLY A 343 16.50 3.17 3.67
CA GLY A 343 17.63 3.98 4.17
C GLY A 343 17.28 5.46 4.16
N HIS A 344 18.06 6.25 4.06
CA HIS A 344 19.08 7.24 4.15
C HIS A 344 19.30 7.79 5.58
N PHE A 345 18.27 7.82 6.42
CA PHE A 345 18.44 8.23 7.79
C PHE A 345 18.97 7.10 8.67
N GLY A 346 19.99 7.43 9.46
CA GLY A 346 20.60 6.56 10.43
C GLY A 346 21.00 7.33 11.69
N ASP A 347 21.81 6.69 12.52
CA ASP A 347 22.38 7.30 13.73
C ASP A 347 23.90 7.08 13.76
N ASN A 348 24.65 8.16 13.66
CA ASN A 348 26.11 8.08 13.65
C ASN A 348 26.70 7.76 15.03
N ALA A 349 25.98 8.04 16.10
CA ALA A 349 26.40 7.73 17.48
C ALA A 349 26.11 6.27 17.85
N ASP A 350 25.07 5.69 17.22
CA ASP A 350 24.67 4.30 17.41
C ASP A 350 24.35 3.66 16.04
N PRO A 351 25.38 3.31 15.26
CA PRO A 351 25.23 2.83 13.90
C PRO A 351 24.47 1.50 13.81
N ARG A 352 23.39 1.48 13.03
CA ARG A 352 22.47 0.35 12.89
C ARG A 352 22.51 -0.28 11.52
N THR A 353 21.88 -1.44 11.43
CA THR A 353 21.73 -2.19 10.19
C THR A 353 20.26 -2.28 9.82
N ILE A 354 19.97 -2.13 8.52
CA ILE A 354 18.70 -2.54 7.91
C ILE A 354 18.98 -3.83 7.17
N ARG A 355 18.24 -4.90 7.46
CA ARG A 355 18.46 -6.20 6.79
C ARG A 355 17.19 -7.04 6.70
N ASP A 356 17.23 -7.99 5.78
CA ASP A 356 16.12 -8.92 5.54
C ASP A 356 14.83 -8.17 5.18
N VAL A 357 14.91 -7.29 4.17
CA VAL A 357 13.78 -6.50 3.67
C VAL A 357 13.28 -7.05 2.36
N THR A 358 12.00 -7.34 2.28
CA THR A 358 11.36 -7.88 1.06
C THR A 358 10.20 -7.01 0.63
N PHE A 359 10.23 -6.60 -0.63
CA PHE A 359 9.10 -6.04 -1.36
C PHE A 359 8.69 -7.01 -2.46
N ASP A 360 7.47 -7.53 -2.41
CA ASP A 360 7.04 -8.60 -3.30
C ASP A 360 5.62 -8.38 -3.82
N ASN A 361 5.42 -8.62 -5.13
CA ASN A 361 4.14 -8.48 -5.81
C ASN A 361 3.51 -7.10 -5.63
N ILE A 362 4.19 -6.06 -6.13
CA ILE A 362 3.77 -4.65 -5.98
C ILE A 362 3.49 -4.02 -7.32
N ASP A 363 2.39 -3.31 -7.40
CA ASP A 363 2.01 -2.47 -8.52
C ASP A 363 2.26 -1.00 -8.17
N VAL A 364 3.06 -0.30 -8.97
CA VAL A 364 3.26 1.15 -8.90
C VAL A 364 2.56 1.78 -10.09
N ALA A 365 1.40 2.37 -9.84
CA ALA A 365 0.56 2.96 -10.88
C ALA A 365 1.14 4.27 -11.41
N ASN A 366 1.78 5.04 -10.55
CA ASN A 366 2.44 6.31 -10.87
C ASN A 366 3.58 6.59 -9.90
N LEU A 367 4.63 7.22 -10.39
CA LEU A 367 5.68 7.86 -9.61
C LEU A 367 5.99 9.22 -10.21
N ASP A 368 6.10 10.23 -9.35
CA ASP A 368 6.59 11.57 -9.67
C ASP A 368 7.57 11.99 -8.57
N GLU A 369 8.85 12.18 -8.91
CA GLU A 369 9.93 12.57 -7.98
C GLU A 369 10.93 13.45 -8.71
N ASP A 370 10.96 14.73 -8.39
CA ASP A 370 11.78 15.75 -9.04
C ASP A 370 13.15 15.99 -8.39
N ASP A 371 13.45 15.39 -7.22
CA ASP A 371 14.75 15.54 -6.56
C ASP A 371 15.80 14.59 -7.16
N PRO A 372 16.74 15.06 -8.00
CA PRO A 372 17.64 14.22 -8.78
C PRO A 372 18.57 13.34 -7.95
N ASP A 373 18.78 13.67 -6.68
CA ASP A 373 19.60 12.88 -5.76
C ASP A 373 18.85 11.70 -5.12
N TRP A 374 17.51 11.79 -5.07
CA TRP A 374 16.68 10.82 -4.38
C TRP A 374 15.75 9.99 -5.26
N GLU A 375 15.53 10.38 -6.49
CA GLU A 375 14.58 9.73 -7.38
C GLU A 375 14.69 8.20 -7.43
N GLY A 376 13.57 7.50 -7.40
CA GLY A 376 13.55 6.06 -7.66
C GLY A 376 12.28 5.36 -7.19
N VAL A 377 11.71 4.53 -8.06
CA VAL A 377 10.63 3.60 -7.68
C VAL A 377 11.13 2.61 -6.64
N MET A 378 12.29 2.03 -6.89
CA MET A 378 13.03 1.14 -5.99
C MET A 378 14.30 1.86 -5.59
N ALA A 379 14.29 2.47 -4.41
CA ALA A 379 15.39 3.28 -3.92
C ALA A 379 16.03 2.69 -2.67
N ILE A 380 17.37 2.66 -2.64
CA ILE A 380 18.16 2.30 -1.47
C ILE A 380 19.25 3.35 -1.31
N TYR A 381 19.33 3.96 -0.14
CA TYR A 381 20.40 4.92 0.15
C TYR A 381 21.05 4.63 1.51
N SER A 382 22.32 4.23 1.51
CA SER A 382 23.10 4.05 2.73
C SER A 382 23.81 5.35 3.09
N GLY A 383 23.29 6.06 4.09
CA GLY A 383 23.84 7.28 4.70
C GLY A 383 23.90 7.14 6.23
N ASP A 384 24.39 8.15 6.95
CA ASP A 384 24.45 8.26 8.41
C ASP A 384 24.85 6.98 9.12
N SER A 385 25.99 6.42 8.73
CA SER A 385 26.56 5.19 9.29
C SER A 385 25.66 3.95 9.24
N THR A 386 24.62 3.95 8.40
CA THR A 386 23.76 2.79 8.22
C THR A 386 24.42 1.75 7.31
N LEU A 387 24.32 0.47 7.66
CA LEU A 387 24.59 -0.66 6.77
C LEU A 387 23.26 -1.24 6.28
N ILE A 388 23.12 -1.44 4.97
CA ILE A 388 21.92 -2.03 4.37
C ILE A 388 22.28 -3.36 3.74
N ARG A 389 21.55 -4.43 4.08
CA ARG A 389 21.85 -5.80 3.61
C ARG A 389 20.58 -6.56 3.27
N ASP A 390 20.76 -7.53 2.36
CA ASP A 390 19.76 -8.56 2.08
C ASP A 390 18.37 -7.95 1.78
N VAL A 391 18.34 -7.06 0.77
CA VAL A 391 17.11 -6.39 0.30
C VAL A 391 16.66 -7.04 -1.00
N THR A 392 15.39 -7.43 -1.07
CA THR A 392 14.79 -8.04 -2.24
C THR A 392 13.60 -7.24 -2.75
N PHE A 393 13.63 -6.91 -4.03
CA PHE A 393 12.47 -6.43 -4.80
C PHE A 393 12.09 -7.53 -5.78
N SER A 394 10.88 -8.08 -5.67
CA SER A 394 10.42 -9.14 -6.56
C SER A 394 9.01 -8.90 -7.05
N ASP A 395 8.77 -9.26 -8.31
CA ASP A 395 7.45 -9.14 -8.94
C ASP A 395 6.88 -7.71 -8.88
N ILE A 396 7.71 -6.70 -9.22
CA ILE A 396 7.34 -5.29 -9.23
C ILE A 396 6.91 -4.87 -10.64
N ARG A 397 5.74 -4.28 -10.75
CA ARG A 397 5.17 -3.75 -12.01
C ARG A 397 5.00 -2.24 -11.87
N VAL A 398 5.59 -1.50 -12.77
CA VAL A 398 5.54 -0.04 -12.80
C VAL A 398 4.85 0.39 -14.08
N ASP A 399 3.75 1.11 -13.95
CA ASP A 399 2.98 1.55 -15.11
C ASP A 399 3.52 2.86 -15.68
N ARG A 400 3.83 3.82 -14.80
CA ARG A 400 4.25 5.17 -15.18
C ARG A 400 5.31 5.73 -14.24
N ILE A 401 6.26 6.44 -14.80
CA ILE A 401 7.17 7.35 -14.11
C ILE A 401 7.08 8.68 -14.85
N GLU A 402 6.63 9.73 -14.19
CA GLU A 402 6.54 11.08 -14.77
C GLU A 402 7.89 11.77 -14.73
N GLU A 403 8.43 11.90 -13.54
CA GLU A 403 9.81 12.28 -13.27
C GLU A 403 10.43 11.25 -12.34
N GLY A 404 11.75 11.06 -12.42
CA GLY A 404 12.45 10.13 -11.55
C GLY A 404 13.09 8.95 -12.26
N LYS A 405 13.41 7.93 -11.49
CA LYS A 405 14.17 6.74 -11.92
C LYS A 405 13.44 5.46 -11.55
N LEU A 406 13.69 4.40 -12.31
CA LEU A 406 13.20 3.09 -11.95
C LEU A 406 13.98 2.49 -10.77
N ILE A 407 15.29 2.63 -10.76
CA ILE A 407 16.22 2.09 -9.77
C ILE A 407 17.18 3.18 -9.31
N ASN A 408 17.32 3.36 -7.99
CA ASN A 408 18.32 4.25 -7.41
C ASN A 408 18.98 3.60 -6.18
N ILE A 409 20.15 3.01 -6.34
CA ILE A 409 20.87 2.28 -5.28
C ILE A 409 22.21 2.97 -5.03
N VAL A 410 22.29 3.72 -3.95
CA VAL A 410 23.44 4.58 -3.64
C VAL A 410 23.96 4.35 -2.24
N ALA A 411 25.23 3.95 -2.13
CA ALA A 411 25.95 4.04 -0.87
C ALA A 411 26.79 5.34 -0.90
N GLY A 412 26.44 6.31 -0.04
CA GLY A 412 26.96 7.65 -0.20
C GLY A 412 26.86 8.55 1.03
N ASN A 413 26.93 9.83 0.77
CA ASN A 413 26.67 10.91 1.70
C ASN A 413 25.99 12.05 0.94
N ASN A 414 24.73 12.32 1.25
CA ASN A 414 24.06 13.50 0.74
C ASN A 414 24.04 14.57 1.84
N PRO A 415 24.83 15.64 1.74
CA PRO A 415 24.95 16.63 2.80
C PRO A 415 23.68 17.43 3.08
N ARG A 416 22.67 17.33 2.22
CA ARG A 416 21.33 17.92 2.49
C ARG A 416 20.60 17.17 3.58
N TYR A 417 20.79 15.85 3.70
CA TYR A 417 20.05 14.98 4.60
C TYR A 417 20.91 14.16 5.54
N ASN A 418 22.20 13.94 5.19
CA ASN A 418 23.11 13.10 5.97
C ASN A 418 24.24 13.93 6.57
N THR A 419 24.66 13.54 7.74
CA THR A 419 25.82 14.13 8.44
C THR A 419 27.08 13.28 8.34
N ALA A 420 26.96 12.04 7.86
CA ALA A 420 28.07 11.14 7.58
C ALA A 420 27.74 10.15 6.44
N PRO A 421 28.75 9.56 5.79
CA PRO A 421 28.53 8.45 4.85
C PRO A 421 27.92 7.23 5.54
N GLY A 422 27.22 6.42 4.74
CA GLY A 422 26.80 5.09 5.17
C GLY A 422 27.95 4.09 5.24
N ARG A 423 27.69 2.88 5.75
CA ARG A 423 28.63 1.75 5.79
C ARG A 423 28.54 0.82 4.59
N GLY A 424 27.69 1.16 3.60
CA GLY A 424 27.53 0.44 2.36
C GLY A 424 26.23 -0.35 2.24
N ILE A 425 26.09 -0.99 1.07
CA ILE A 425 24.95 -1.81 0.69
C ILE A 425 25.48 -3.18 0.25
N ASP A 426 24.92 -4.28 0.73
CA ASP A 426 25.38 -5.64 0.42
C ASP A 426 24.21 -6.61 0.24
N GLY A 427 24.18 -7.37 -0.87
CA GLY A 427 23.16 -8.38 -1.08
C GLY A 427 21.80 -7.84 -1.51
N VAL A 428 21.73 -7.14 -2.63
CA VAL A 428 20.46 -6.64 -3.21
C VAL A 428 20.04 -7.51 -4.38
N THR A 429 18.77 -7.90 -4.40
CA THR A 429 18.17 -8.65 -5.51
C THR A 429 16.96 -7.91 -6.06
N LEU A 430 16.98 -7.62 -7.36
CA LEU A 430 15.83 -7.17 -8.13
C LEU A 430 15.42 -8.29 -9.09
N ARG A 431 14.22 -8.85 -8.93
CA ARG A 431 13.77 -10.00 -9.71
C ARG A 431 12.39 -9.78 -10.28
N ASN A 432 12.22 -10.11 -11.57
CA ASN A 432 10.94 -9.99 -12.29
C ASN A 432 10.34 -8.58 -12.19
N ILE A 433 11.13 -7.59 -12.61
CA ILE A 433 10.74 -6.18 -12.61
C ILE A 433 10.24 -5.81 -14.01
N THR A 434 9.11 -5.14 -14.11
CA THR A 434 8.54 -4.68 -15.37
C THR A 434 8.17 -3.21 -15.30
N PHE A 435 8.70 -2.42 -16.21
CA PHE A 435 8.23 -1.06 -16.50
C PHE A 435 7.53 -1.07 -17.86
N THR A 436 6.27 -0.62 -17.89
CA THR A 436 5.43 -0.70 -19.10
C THR A 436 5.64 0.48 -20.05
N GLY A 437 6.15 1.61 -19.58
CA GLY A 437 6.45 2.77 -20.40
C GLY A 437 7.47 2.50 -21.51
N GLU A 438 7.45 3.29 -22.56
CA GLU A 438 8.34 3.11 -23.72
C GLU A 438 9.80 3.47 -23.43
N GLY A 439 10.05 4.37 -22.46
CA GLY A 439 11.38 4.82 -22.04
C GLY A 439 11.35 5.36 -20.63
N LEU A 440 12.49 5.40 -19.99
CA LEU A 440 12.65 6.01 -18.67
C LEU A 440 12.85 7.52 -18.80
N PRO A 441 12.33 8.35 -17.91
CA PRO A 441 12.57 9.80 -17.92
C PRO A 441 14.04 10.16 -17.59
N GLY A 442 14.73 9.28 -16.85
CA GLY A 442 16.14 9.43 -16.52
C GLY A 442 16.83 8.09 -16.27
N PRO A 443 18.17 8.05 -16.30
CA PRO A 443 18.92 6.82 -16.08
C PRO A 443 18.76 6.33 -14.64
N SER A 444 18.59 5.03 -14.48
CA SER A 444 18.72 4.36 -13.18
C SER A 444 20.17 4.47 -12.67
N ILE A 445 20.39 4.52 -11.37
CA ILE A 445 21.71 4.72 -10.76
C ILE A 445 22.07 3.58 -9.81
N ILE A 446 23.32 3.08 -9.93
CA ILE A 446 23.96 2.21 -8.95
C ILE A 446 25.34 2.81 -8.66
N ARG A 447 25.57 3.28 -7.42
CA ARG A 447 26.77 4.03 -7.08
C ARG A 447 27.27 3.72 -5.67
N GLY A 448 28.57 3.46 -5.55
CA GLY A 448 29.29 3.37 -4.27
C GLY A 448 30.30 4.50 -4.11
N LEU A 449 30.40 5.09 -2.91
CA LEU A 449 31.27 6.23 -2.64
C LEU A 449 32.76 5.83 -2.53
N SER A 450 33.05 4.81 -1.75
CA SER A 450 34.41 4.35 -1.44
C SER A 450 34.45 2.85 -1.16
N ALA A 451 35.61 2.26 -0.99
CA ALA A 451 35.73 0.85 -0.62
C ALA A 451 35.02 0.51 0.73
N GLY A 452 34.97 1.45 1.66
CA GLY A 452 34.24 1.32 2.93
C GLY A 452 32.74 1.63 2.81
N THR A 453 32.32 2.29 1.73
CA THR A 453 30.94 2.68 1.45
C THR A 453 30.59 2.24 0.03
N ALA A 454 30.66 0.94 -0.20
CA ALA A 454 30.46 0.32 -1.50
C ALA A 454 29.08 -0.30 -1.65
N VAL A 455 28.68 -0.53 -2.91
CA VAL A 455 27.55 -1.42 -3.24
C VAL A 455 28.14 -2.78 -3.64
N ARG A 456 27.74 -3.84 -2.93
CA ARG A 456 28.22 -5.20 -3.16
C ARG A 456 27.10 -6.17 -3.43
N ASN A 457 27.43 -7.20 -4.22
CA ASN A 457 26.55 -8.37 -4.44
C ASN A 457 25.13 -7.99 -4.90
N LEU A 458 25.03 -7.10 -5.88
CA LEU A 458 23.75 -6.70 -6.46
C LEU A 458 23.41 -7.55 -7.68
N THR A 459 22.21 -8.11 -7.70
CA THR A 459 21.72 -8.94 -8.80
C THR A 459 20.42 -8.38 -9.37
N ILE A 460 20.37 -8.20 -10.69
CA ILE A 460 19.16 -7.85 -11.43
C ILE A 460 18.79 -9.05 -12.31
N GLU A 461 17.62 -9.64 -12.05
CA GLU A 461 17.13 -10.82 -12.76
C GLU A 461 15.79 -10.51 -13.43
N THR A 462 15.72 -10.73 -14.74
CA THR A 462 14.45 -10.59 -15.49
C THR A 462 13.87 -9.18 -15.38
N LEU A 463 14.65 -8.17 -15.70
CA LEU A 463 14.17 -6.79 -15.86
C LEU A 463 13.64 -6.57 -17.29
N ARG A 464 12.47 -5.96 -17.41
CA ARG A 464 11.86 -5.54 -18.68
C ARG A 464 11.49 -4.07 -18.66
N ILE A 465 11.86 -3.35 -19.73
CA ILE A 465 11.52 -1.95 -19.93
C ILE A 465 10.87 -1.83 -21.31
N GLY A 466 9.64 -1.31 -21.38
CA GLY A 466 8.88 -1.22 -22.64
C GLY A 466 8.76 -2.58 -23.36
N GLY A 467 8.59 -3.66 -22.60
CA GLY A 467 8.52 -5.03 -23.11
C GLY A 467 9.86 -5.66 -23.52
N LYS A 468 10.97 -4.91 -23.55
CA LYS A 468 12.30 -5.41 -23.90
C LYS A 468 13.04 -5.94 -22.68
N ALA A 469 13.69 -7.10 -22.82
CA ALA A 469 14.50 -7.67 -21.75
C ALA A 469 15.83 -6.91 -21.62
N VAL A 470 16.21 -6.58 -20.41
CA VAL A 470 17.50 -5.98 -20.04
C VAL A 470 18.47 -7.11 -19.69
N LYS A 471 19.58 -7.23 -20.44
CA LYS A 471 20.60 -8.26 -20.26
C LYS A 471 21.94 -7.73 -19.77
N ALA A 472 22.12 -6.41 -19.85
CA ALA A 472 23.27 -5.68 -19.34
C ALA A 472 22.81 -4.33 -18.79
N ALA A 473 23.58 -3.70 -17.92
CA ALA A 473 23.24 -2.40 -17.36
C ALA A 473 22.93 -1.33 -18.43
N ALA A 474 23.70 -1.33 -19.51
CA ALA A 474 23.51 -0.40 -20.63
C ALA A 474 22.18 -0.60 -21.38
N ASP A 475 21.66 -1.83 -21.44
CA ASP A 475 20.37 -2.11 -22.10
C ASP A 475 19.18 -1.48 -21.34
N GLY A 476 19.34 -1.27 -20.04
CA GLY A 476 18.31 -0.74 -19.13
C GLY A 476 18.56 0.71 -18.73
N ASP A 477 19.47 1.41 -19.41
CA ASP A 477 19.90 2.76 -19.03
C ASP A 477 20.26 2.87 -17.54
N ILE A 478 21.11 1.95 -17.07
CA ILE A 478 21.58 1.88 -15.69
C ILE A 478 23.02 2.41 -15.61
N ALA A 479 23.20 3.59 -15.05
CA ALA A 479 24.49 4.19 -14.79
C ALA A 479 25.16 3.54 -13.58
N VAL A 480 26.28 2.87 -13.80
CA VAL A 480 27.07 2.24 -12.74
C VAL A 480 28.35 3.02 -12.51
N SER A 481 28.63 3.45 -11.28
CA SER A 481 29.81 4.27 -10.99
C SER A 481 30.35 4.07 -9.56
N GLY A 482 31.60 4.47 -9.35
CA GLY A 482 32.29 4.38 -8.05
C GLY A 482 32.56 2.94 -7.64
N ASN A 483 32.46 2.66 -6.35
CA ASN A 483 32.81 1.36 -5.77
C ASN A 483 31.60 0.41 -5.82
N VAL A 484 31.42 -0.28 -6.94
CA VAL A 484 30.39 -1.30 -7.16
C VAL A 484 31.06 -2.63 -7.46
N GLU A 485 30.81 -3.63 -6.62
CA GLU A 485 31.44 -4.95 -6.69
C GLU A 485 30.37 -6.06 -6.82
N GLY A 486 30.62 -7.03 -7.72
CA GLY A 486 29.74 -8.20 -7.84
C GLY A 486 28.36 -7.91 -8.44
N LEU A 487 28.20 -6.86 -9.25
CA LEU A 487 26.97 -6.58 -10.01
C LEU A 487 26.75 -7.67 -11.07
N LYS A 488 25.54 -8.22 -11.10
CA LYS A 488 25.08 -9.20 -12.09
C LYS A 488 23.78 -8.72 -12.71
N VAL A 489 23.68 -8.69 -14.05
CA VAL A 489 22.46 -8.43 -14.81
C VAL A 489 22.21 -9.62 -15.73
N ARG A 490 21.05 -10.30 -15.59
CA ARG A 490 20.75 -11.54 -16.32
C ARG A 490 19.25 -11.77 -16.57
#